data_9b436d3c96930421f51d070b48388b1a
#
_entry.id   9b436d3c96930421f51d070b48388b1a
#
_cell.length_a   1.000
_cell.length_b   1.000
_cell.length_c   1.000
_cell.angle_alpha   90.00
_cell.angle_beta   90.00
_cell.angle_gamma   90.00
#
_symmetry.space_group_name_H-M   'P 1'
#
loop_
_entity.id
_entity.type
_entity.pdbx_description
1 polymer ?
#
loop_
_entity_poly.entity_id
_entity_poly.type
_entity_poly.pdbx_seq_one_letter_code
_entity_poly.pdbx_strand_id
1 'polypeptide(L)'
;VLLVACLVTCAVGSLLYFAHADINKRTDGKGVQVDIPHEVMHHLADSYDWHFTTFGETHVTLHLPIIVKSCVDGEWHVFTSHDVPDGFYFDENHHGKVYERAADGTPVKPWDFSITKLVAQLIIVVVLLLSIFLSCARWYKKRDETSPAPRGFVGTIEMLVMYIHDDVIRPCVGEHQYKKYANYLLTMFFFIFTTNLVGLIPGAANVTGNINVTLFLAFCTMLAINVFANKIYWKEILWPDVPWWLKFPIPLMPAIEIFGIISKPFALMIRLFANMMAGHAVMLSFTCVIFFGTTLGLGAGMGLNLFSVIMLLFMYALEVLVAFVQAYVF
;
A
#
# COMPACT_ATOMS: atom_id res chain seq x y z
N VAL A 1 11.89 22.03 3.66
CA VAL A 1 13.11 21.72 2.91
C VAL A 1 13.30 20.24 2.76
N LEU A 2 13.27 19.45 3.87
CA LEU A 2 13.47 17.99 3.85
C LEU A 2 12.42 17.25 3.01
N LEU A 3 11.14 17.64 3.12
CA LEU A 3 10.03 17.06 2.36
C LEU A 3 10.16 17.37 0.86
N VAL A 4 10.55 18.59 0.49
CA VAL A 4 10.80 18.98 -0.91
C VAL A 4 11.99 18.20 -1.48
N ALA A 5 13.08 18.08 -0.71
CA ALA A 5 14.24 17.29 -1.12
C ALA A 5 13.86 15.81 -1.34
N CYS A 6 13.07 15.23 -0.44
CA CYS A 6 12.57 13.86 -0.57
C CYS A 6 11.68 13.69 -1.81
N LEU A 7 10.76 14.63 -2.06
CA LEU A 7 9.90 14.61 -3.24
C LEU A 7 10.71 14.73 -4.55
N VAL A 8 11.72 15.61 -4.58
CA VAL A 8 12.61 15.76 -5.75
C VAL A 8 13.44 14.50 -5.95
N THR A 9 13.98 13.89 -4.89
CA THR A 9 14.73 12.63 -5.01
C THR A 9 13.86 11.48 -5.46
N CYS A 10 12.61 11.39 -5.00
CA CYS A 10 11.64 10.40 -5.46
C CYS A 10 11.28 10.62 -6.94
N ALA A 11 11.02 11.87 -7.36
CA ALA A 11 10.71 12.20 -8.75
C ALA A 11 11.89 11.91 -9.67
N VAL A 12 13.12 12.28 -9.28
CA VAL A 12 14.34 11.97 -10.04
C VAL A 12 14.62 10.47 -10.04
N GLY A 13 14.40 9.79 -8.91
CA GLY A 13 14.55 8.34 -8.81
C GLY A 13 13.59 7.58 -9.74
N SER A 14 12.31 8.01 -9.83
CA SER A 14 11.35 7.42 -10.76
C SER A 14 11.77 7.65 -12.22
N LEU A 15 12.22 8.86 -12.55
CA LEU A 15 12.73 9.17 -13.87
C LEU A 15 13.94 8.30 -14.27
N LEU A 16 14.89 8.12 -13.34
CA LEU A 16 16.06 7.27 -13.57
C LEU A 16 15.70 5.80 -13.67
N TYR A 17 14.78 5.33 -12.83
CA TYR A 17 14.28 3.96 -12.85
C TYR A 17 13.68 3.58 -14.21
N PHE A 18 12.78 4.42 -14.74
CA PHE A 18 12.15 4.17 -16.03
C PHE A 18 13.08 4.45 -17.21
N ALA A 19 13.98 5.44 -17.13
CA ALA A 19 14.94 5.71 -18.18
C ALA A 19 15.86 4.51 -18.47
N HIS A 20 16.22 3.75 -17.44
CA HIS A 20 17.05 2.55 -17.60
C HIS A 20 16.24 1.35 -18.11
N ALA A 21 14.98 1.21 -17.74
CA ALA A 21 14.13 0.11 -18.19
C ALA A 21 13.85 0.15 -19.72
N ASP A 22 13.75 1.36 -20.31
CA ASP A 22 13.37 1.53 -21.72
C ASP A 22 14.55 1.54 -22.71
N ILE A 23 15.76 1.86 -22.27
CA ILE A 23 16.92 1.94 -23.17
C ILE A 23 17.24 0.56 -23.78
N ASN A 24 17.02 -0.52 -23.05
CA ASN A 24 17.31 -1.87 -23.51
C ASN A 24 16.28 -2.45 -24.50
N LYS A 25 15.04 -1.97 -24.53
CA LYS A 25 14.02 -2.42 -25.49
C LYS A 25 14.12 -1.75 -26.87
N ARG A 26 14.99 -0.75 -27.04
CA ARG A 26 15.11 0.05 -28.28
C ARG A 26 16.00 -0.52 -29.37
N THR A 27 16.63 -1.68 -29.20
CA THR A 27 17.60 -2.20 -30.18
C THR A 27 17.00 -3.00 -31.34
N ASP A 28 15.69 -3.30 -31.32
CA ASP A 28 15.05 -4.07 -32.39
C ASP A 28 14.22 -3.18 -33.34
N GLY A 29 14.78 -2.28 -34.04
CA GLY A 29 14.37 -1.65 -35.33
C GLY A 29 12.90 -1.52 -35.76
N LYS A 30 11.94 -1.96 -34.95
CA LYS A 30 10.48 -1.78 -35.13
C LYS A 30 10.02 -0.80 -34.05
N GLY A 31 9.38 0.29 -34.46
CA GLY A 31 8.82 1.30 -33.58
C GLY A 31 8.01 0.65 -32.46
N VAL A 32 8.53 0.71 -31.23
CA VAL A 32 7.90 0.09 -30.06
C VAL A 32 6.63 0.89 -29.75
N GLN A 33 5.48 0.33 -30.05
CA GLN A 33 4.24 0.76 -29.43
C GLN A 33 4.29 0.29 -27.97
N VAL A 34 4.70 1.18 -27.07
CA VAL A 34 4.62 0.93 -25.63
C VAL A 34 3.14 1.00 -25.27
N ASP A 35 2.55 -0.14 -24.96
CA ASP A 35 1.20 -0.20 -24.41
C ASP A 35 1.27 0.21 -22.92
N ILE A 36 1.16 1.53 -22.69
CA ILE A 36 1.26 2.16 -21.37
C ILE A 36 0.32 1.50 -20.35
N PRO A 37 -0.98 1.23 -20.66
CA PRO A 37 -1.86 0.50 -19.74
C PRO A 37 -1.34 -0.86 -19.33
N HIS A 38 -0.79 -1.63 -20.26
CA HIS A 38 -0.26 -2.97 -19.96
C HIS A 38 0.98 -2.91 -19.06
N GLU A 39 1.92 -2.02 -19.33
CA GLU A 39 3.12 -1.84 -18.51
C GLU A 39 2.77 -1.35 -17.09
N VAL A 40 1.84 -0.40 -16.98
CA VAL A 40 1.34 0.09 -15.68
C VAL A 40 0.70 -1.04 -14.88
N MET A 41 -0.17 -1.84 -15.49
CA MET A 41 -0.84 -2.95 -14.82
C MET A 41 0.14 -4.05 -14.40
N HIS A 42 1.12 -4.38 -15.25
CA HIS A 42 2.16 -5.35 -14.93
C HIS A 42 3.04 -4.89 -13.75
N HIS A 43 3.35 -3.60 -13.69
CA HIS A 43 4.15 -3.03 -12.60
C HIS A 43 3.40 -3.03 -11.25
N LEU A 44 2.08 -2.82 -11.29
CA LEU A 44 1.21 -2.81 -10.11
C LEU A 44 0.82 -4.23 -9.63
N ALA A 45 0.88 -5.23 -10.52
CA ALA A 45 0.57 -6.61 -10.16
C ALA A 45 1.58 -7.19 -9.17
N ASP A 46 1.13 -8.10 -8.31
CA ASP A 46 1.99 -8.84 -7.38
C ASP A 46 2.83 -9.89 -8.12
N SER A 47 4.10 -10.05 -7.73
CA SER A 47 5.04 -10.97 -8.35
C SER A 47 5.97 -11.61 -7.31
N TYR A 48 6.58 -12.76 -7.66
CA TYR A 48 7.59 -13.44 -6.83
C TYR A 48 8.98 -12.82 -6.98
N ASP A 49 9.20 -12.04 -8.04
CA ASP A 49 10.44 -11.33 -8.28
C ASP A 49 10.26 -9.84 -8.01
N TRP A 50 11.17 -9.29 -7.22
CA TRP A 50 11.21 -7.86 -6.97
C TRP A 50 12.29 -7.22 -7.83
N HIS A 51 11.86 -6.57 -8.90
CA HIS A 51 12.72 -5.85 -9.81
C HIS A 51 12.92 -4.41 -9.32
N PHE A 52 14.16 -4.07 -8.94
CA PHE A 52 14.49 -2.72 -8.47
C PHE A 52 14.90 -1.79 -9.60
N THR A 53 15.84 -2.22 -10.45
CA THR A 53 16.34 -1.40 -11.57
C THR A 53 17.14 -2.27 -12.53
N THR A 54 17.33 -1.74 -13.74
CA THR A 54 18.17 -2.36 -14.78
C THR A 54 19.32 -1.43 -15.09
N PHE A 55 20.57 -1.86 -14.91
CA PHE A 55 21.77 -1.14 -15.30
C PHE A 55 22.37 -1.80 -16.54
N GLY A 56 22.09 -1.25 -17.74
CA GLY A 56 22.55 -1.83 -19.00
C GLY A 56 21.92 -3.20 -19.25
N GLU A 57 22.75 -4.26 -19.31
CA GLU A 57 22.29 -5.65 -19.48
C GLU A 57 22.05 -6.38 -18.15
N THR A 58 22.41 -5.79 -17.02
CA THR A 58 22.22 -6.41 -15.70
C THR A 58 20.90 -5.98 -15.05
N HIS A 59 20.01 -6.95 -14.86
CA HIS A 59 18.78 -6.75 -14.11
C HIS A 59 19.06 -6.97 -12.61
N VAL A 60 18.83 -5.95 -11.81
CA VAL A 60 18.89 -6.08 -10.34
C VAL A 60 17.53 -6.54 -9.85
N THR A 61 17.34 -7.86 -9.83
CA THR A 61 16.14 -8.51 -9.33
C THR A 61 16.46 -9.26 -8.05
N LEU A 62 15.63 -9.09 -7.04
CA LEU A 62 15.65 -9.89 -5.83
C LEU A 62 14.66 -11.05 -6.01
N HIS A 63 15.21 -12.27 -6.14
CA HIS A 63 14.40 -13.48 -6.18
C HIS A 63 13.94 -13.82 -4.77
N LEU A 64 12.63 -13.79 -4.57
CA LEU A 64 12.02 -14.06 -3.27
C LEU A 64 11.77 -15.57 -3.13
N PRO A 65 11.84 -16.14 -1.90
CA PRO A 65 11.59 -17.55 -1.68
C PRO A 65 10.11 -17.86 -1.91
N ILE A 66 9.87 -18.84 -2.78
CA ILE A 66 8.56 -19.38 -3.10
C ILE A 66 8.36 -20.60 -2.21
N ILE A 67 7.33 -20.56 -1.37
CA ILE A 67 6.99 -21.62 -0.42
C ILE A 67 5.60 -22.13 -0.80
N VAL A 68 5.54 -23.33 -1.35
CA VAL A 68 4.28 -23.94 -1.78
C VAL A 68 4.11 -25.30 -1.11
N LYS A 69 2.87 -25.62 -0.80
CA LYS A 69 2.50 -26.97 -0.40
C LYS A 69 1.79 -27.63 -1.58
N SER A 70 2.41 -28.68 -2.11
CA SER A 70 1.85 -29.48 -3.20
C SER A 70 0.47 -30.04 -2.81
N CYS A 71 -0.46 -30.01 -3.75
CA CYS A 71 -1.75 -30.68 -3.61
C CYS A 71 -1.69 -32.13 -4.13
N VAL A 72 -0.65 -32.47 -4.90
CA VAL A 72 -0.46 -33.82 -5.47
C VAL A 72 0.30 -34.70 -4.49
N ASP A 73 1.46 -34.26 -4.02
CA ASP A 73 2.35 -35.02 -3.14
C ASP A 73 2.12 -34.72 -1.65
N GLY A 74 1.46 -33.59 -1.31
CA GLY A 74 1.22 -33.14 0.06
C GLY A 74 2.46 -32.60 0.76
N GLU A 75 3.61 -32.54 0.08
CA GLU A 75 4.89 -32.07 0.64
C GLU A 75 5.09 -30.57 0.49
N TRP A 76 6.00 -30.02 1.29
CA TRP A 76 6.39 -28.61 1.21
C TRP A 76 7.60 -28.46 0.30
N HIS A 77 7.48 -27.59 -0.70
CA HIS A 77 8.55 -27.23 -1.62
C HIS A 77 8.95 -25.77 -1.40
N VAL A 78 10.26 -25.53 -1.29
CA VAL A 78 10.83 -24.19 -1.18
C VAL A 78 11.84 -24.02 -2.30
N PHE A 79 11.59 -23.08 -3.19
CA PHE A 79 12.43 -22.79 -4.34
C PHE A 79 12.39 -21.29 -4.67
N THR A 80 13.17 -20.88 -5.66
CA THR A 80 13.16 -19.50 -6.19
C THR A 80 12.67 -19.50 -7.63
N SER A 81 12.32 -18.35 -8.16
CA SER A 81 11.88 -18.21 -9.56
C SER A 81 12.90 -18.74 -10.58
N HIS A 82 14.18 -18.83 -10.20
CA HIS A 82 15.25 -19.34 -11.06
C HIS A 82 15.38 -20.86 -11.02
N ASP A 83 15.09 -21.50 -9.87
CA ASP A 83 15.26 -22.95 -9.65
C ASP A 83 13.89 -23.60 -9.39
N VAL A 84 13.07 -23.73 -10.43
CA VAL A 84 11.73 -24.33 -10.33
C VAL A 84 11.86 -25.85 -10.41
N PRO A 85 11.36 -26.62 -9.41
CA PRO A 85 11.37 -28.08 -9.43
C PRO A 85 10.48 -28.62 -10.55
N ASP A 86 10.84 -29.82 -11.04
CA ASP A 86 10.03 -30.53 -12.02
C ASP A 86 8.61 -30.78 -11.52
N GLY A 87 7.62 -30.39 -12.33
CA GLY A 87 6.20 -30.46 -11.95
C GLY A 87 5.53 -29.13 -11.67
N PHE A 88 6.30 -28.10 -11.33
CA PHE A 88 5.80 -26.73 -11.14
C PHE A 88 6.09 -25.88 -12.37
N TYR A 89 5.21 -24.90 -12.65
CA TYR A 89 5.40 -23.91 -13.71
C TYR A 89 4.68 -22.61 -13.39
N PHE A 90 5.14 -21.53 -14.02
CA PHE A 90 4.49 -20.23 -13.93
C PHE A 90 3.48 -20.08 -15.07
N ASP A 91 2.25 -19.73 -14.73
CA ASP A 91 1.21 -19.45 -15.72
C ASP A 91 1.19 -17.96 -16.07
N GLU A 92 1.57 -17.64 -17.31
CA GLU A 92 1.56 -16.27 -17.83
C GLU A 92 0.15 -15.68 -17.89
N ASN A 93 -0.88 -16.50 -18.11
CA ASN A 93 -2.28 -16.04 -18.17
C ASN A 93 -2.82 -15.63 -16.79
N HIS A 94 -2.21 -16.12 -15.71
CA HIS A 94 -2.61 -15.84 -14.34
C HIS A 94 -1.54 -15.02 -13.58
N HIS A 95 -0.95 -14.02 -14.23
CA HIS A 95 0.03 -13.11 -13.65
C HIS A 95 1.27 -13.78 -13.06
N GLY A 96 1.76 -14.84 -13.72
CA GLY A 96 2.98 -15.54 -13.30
C GLY A 96 2.87 -16.29 -11.97
N LYS A 97 1.67 -16.73 -11.57
CA LYS A 97 1.48 -17.54 -10.37
C LYS A 97 1.93 -18.99 -10.60
N VAL A 98 2.38 -19.63 -9.52
CA VAL A 98 2.83 -21.03 -9.55
C VAL A 98 1.64 -21.98 -9.67
N TYR A 99 1.72 -22.89 -10.62
CA TYR A 99 0.82 -24.02 -10.82
C TYR A 99 1.60 -25.32 -10.80
N GLU A 100 0.94 -26.39 -10.39
CA GLU A 100 1.44 -27.75 -10.35
C GLU A 100 0.72 -28.60 -11.41
N ARG A 101 1.44 -29.49 -12.07
CA ARG A 101 0.82 -30.47 -12.97
C ARG A 101 0.45 -31.73 -12.21
N ALA A 102 -0.84 -32.04 -12.15
CA ALA A 102 -1.29 -33.33 -11.67
C ALA A 102 -0.85 -34.46 -12.61
N ALA A 103 -0.89 -35.71 -12.15
CA ALA A 103 -0.56 -36.91 -12.96
C ALA A 103 -1.40 -37.00 -14.25
N ASP A 104 -2.60 -36.43 -14.25
CA ASP A 104 -3.52 -36.34 -15.38
C ASP A 104 -3.24 -35.17 -16.34
N GLY A 105 -2.16 -34.39 -16.09
CA GLY A 105 -1.80 -33.22 -16.89
C GLY A 105 -2.66 -31.98 -16.63
N THR A 106 -3.63 -32.02 -15.74
CA THR A 106 -4.48 -30.87 -15.38
C THR A 106 -3.73 -29.88 -14.48
N PRO A 107 -3.88 -28.57 -14.71
CA PRO A 107 -3.29 -27.55 -13.85
C PRO A 107 -4.00 -27.52 -12.48
N VAL A 108 -3.26 -27.75 -11.42
CA VAL A 108 -3.75 -27.66 -10.05
C VAL A 108 -3.02 -26.49 -9.37
N LYS A 109 -3.77 -25.68 -8.63
CA LYS A 109 -3.19 -24.58 -7.86
C LYS A 109 -2.76 -25.08 -6.49
N PRO A 110 -1.45 -25.11 -6.18
CA PRO A 110 -0.96 -25.50 -4.86
C PRO A 110 -1.34 -24.45 -3.81
N TRP A 111 -1.22 -24.83 -2.54
CA TRP A 111 -1.33 -23.85 -1.45
C TRP A 111 -0.09 -22.98 -1.42
N ASP A 112 -0.25 -21.71 -1.75
CA ASP A 112 0.81 -20.73 -1.90
C ASP A 112 0.98 -19.92 -0.62
N PHE A 113 2.14 -20.08 0.04
CA PHE A 113 2.58 -19.33 1.22
C PHE A 113 3.84 -18.51 0.91
N SER A 114 4.10 -18.26 -0.35
CA SER A 114 5.31 -17.60 -0.83
C SER A 114 5.42 -16.16 -0.33
N ILE A 115 6.65 -15.72 -0.14
CA ILE A 115 6.94 -14.32 0.15
C ILE A 115 6.96 -13.56 -1.18
N THR A 116 5.84 -12.94 -1.53
CA THR A 116 5.74 -12.07 -2.69
C THR A 116 6.35 -10.68 -2.40
N LYS A 117 6.54 -9.86 -3.42
CA LYS A 117 7.05 -8.49 -3.25
C LYS A 117 6.19 -7.66 -2.29
N LEU A 118 4.85 -7.87 -2.26
CA LEU A 118 3.96 -7.19 -1.35
C LEU A 118 4.17 -7.62 0.11
N VAL A 119 4.34 -8.92 0.34
CA VAL A 119 4.62 -9.46 1.69
C VAL A 119 5.99 -8.98 2.18
N ALA A 120 7.01 -9.01 1.32
CA ALA A 120 8.34 -8.50 1.65
C ALA A 120 8.31 -7.01 2.02
N GLN A 121 7.61 -6.20 1.23
CA GLN A 121 7.40 -4.78 1.52
C GLN A 121 6.68 -4.55 2.86
N LEU A 122 5.65 -5.34 3.15
CA LEU A 122 4.92 -5.26 4.42
C LEU A 122 5.84 -5.57 5.61
N ILE A 123 6.68 -6.59 5.51
CA ILE A 123 7.69 -6.92 6.53
C ILE A 123 8.65 -5.74 6.73
N ILE A 124 9.14 -5.14 5.64
CA ILE A 124 10.03 -3.97 5.70
C ILE A 124 9.35 -2.81 6.44
N VAL A 125 8.09 -2.51 6.13
CA VAL A 125 7.31 -1.45 6.80
C VAL A 125 7.17 -1.72 8.29
N VAL A 126 6.86 -2.96 8.69
CA VAL A 126 6.72 -3.33 10.11
C VAL A 126 8.07 -3.18 10.84
N VAL A 127 9.16 -3.66 10.25
CA VAL A 127 10.51 -3.52 10.83
C VAL A 127 10.92 -2.04 10.93
N LEU A 128 10.61 -1.25 9.91
CA LEU A 128 10.87 0.19 9.91
C LEU A 128 10.11 0.91 11.03
N LEU A 129 8.82 0.64 11.17
CA LEU A 129 7.99 1.19 12.24
C LEU A 129 8.52 0.81 13.63
N LEU A 130 8.79 -0.46 13.85
CA LEU A 130 9.36 -0.92 15.11
C LEU A 130 10.70 -0.23 15.41
N SER A 131 11.56 -0.08 14.41
CA SER A 131 12.85 0.60 14.56
C SER A 131 12.69 2.06 14.93
N ILE A 132 11.75 2.77 14.30
CA ILE A 132 11.44 4.18 14.58
C ILE A 132 10.93 4.33 16.02
N PHE A 133 9.89 3.58 16.40
CA PHE A 133 9.28 3.71 17.72
C PHE A 133 10.20 3.24 18.84
N LEU A 134 10.97 2.16 18.65
CA LEU A 134 11.98 1.72 19.63
C LEU A 134 13.10 2.75 19.77
N SER A 135 13.51 3.41 18.70
CA SER A 135 14.52 4.48 18.76
C SER A 135 13.99 5.70 19.52
N CYS A 136 12.75 6.10 19.27
CA CYS A 136 12.08 7.16 20.03
C CYS A 136 11.95 6.79 21.50
N ALA A 137 11.49 5.57 21.82
CA ALA A 137 11.35 5.09 23.19
C ALA A 137 12.68 5.04 23.94
N ARG A 138 13.76 4.59 23.28
CA ARG A 138 15.12 4.61 23.88
C ARG A 138 15.62 6.02 24.13
N TRP A 139 15.28 6.96 23.24
CA TRP A 139 15.65 8.36 23.40
C TRP A 139 14.97 8.98 24.63
N TYR A 140 13.63 8.74 24.81
CA TYR A 140 12.89 9.19 25.98
C TYR A 140 13.39 8.55 27.30
N LYS A 141 13.71 7.25 27.30
CA LYS A 141 14.21 6.56 28.50
C LYS A 141 15.54 7.11 29.02
N LYS A 142 16.32 7.79 28.17
CA LYS A 142 17.63 8.36 28.53
C LYS A 142 17.55 9.82 29.02
N ARG A 143 16.36 10.41 29.04
CA ARG A 143 16.17 11.83 29.39
C ARG A 143 15.36 11.99 30.65
N ASP A 144 15.71 13.03 31.42
CA ASP A 144 14.96 13.48 32.59
C ASP A 144 13.76 14.36 32.18
N GLU A 145 12.72 14.39 33.01
CA GLU A 145 11.49 15.16 32.78
C GLU A 145 11.72 16.68 32.63
N THR A 146 12.84 17.20 33.12
CA THR A 146 13.21 18.63 33.04
C THR A 146 13.92 19.01 31.74
N SER A 147 14.19 18.04 30.85
CA SER A 147 14.91 18.32 29.61
C SER A 147 14.03 19.07 28.58
N PRO A 148 14.63 19.96 27.74
CA PRO A 148 13.88 20.70 26.73
C PRO A 148 13.23 19.75 25.72
N ALA A 149 12.12 20.19 25.09
CA ALA A 149 11.38 19.43 24.09
C ALA A 149 12.29 18.86 22.98
N PRO A 150 12.01 17.65 22.48
CA PRO A 150 12.81 17.03 21.43
C PRO A 150 12.81 17.88 20.16
N ARG A 151 13.98 17.99 19.53
CA ARG A 151 14.16 18.66 18.24
C ARG A 151 14.49 17.64 17.15
N GLY A 152 14.18 17.99 15.90
CA GLY A 152 14.46 17.13 14.75
C GLY A 152 13.42 16.02 14.57
N PHE A 153 13.86 14.85 14.09
CA PHE A 153 12.97 13.73 13.71
C PHE A 153 12.09 13.22 14.87
N VAL A 154 12.67 13.06 16.06
CA VAL A 154 11.89 12.62 17.24
C VAL A 154 10.81 13.64 17.60
N GLY A 155 11.10 14.94 17.52
CA GLY A 155 10.11 15.98 17.76
C GLY A 155 8.98 15.99 16.73
N THR A 156 9.27 15.68 15.46
CA THR A 156 8.23 15.54 14.43
C THR A 156 7.31 14.35 14.70
N ILE A 157 7.87 13.21 15.10
CA ILE A 157 7.08 12.02 15.48
C ILE A 157 6.23 12.34 16.72
N GLU A 158 6.81 12.97 17.75
CA GLU A 158 6.07 13.36 18.95
C GLU A 158 4.90 14.28 18.61
N MET A 159 5.13 15.33 17.81
CA MET A 159 4.10 16.26 17.39
C MET A 159 2.96 15.52 16.67
N LEU A 160 3.28 14.57 15.80
CA LEU A 160 2.28 13.80 15.07
C LEU A 160 1.50 12.85 16.01
N VAL A 161 2.19 12.19 16.94
CA VAL A 161 1.56 11.34 17.96
C VAL A 161 0.61 12.15 18.84
N MET A 162 1.05 13.32 19.33
CA MET A 162 0.24 14.19 20.18
C MET A 162 -0.97 14.74 19.41
N TYR A 163 -0.78 15.15 18.16
CA TYR A 163 -1.87 15.61 17.31
C TYR A 163 -2.97 14.55 17.15
N ILE A 164 -2.59 13.33 16.78
CA ILE A 164 -3.58 12.24 16.61
C ILE A 164 -4.20 11.84 17.96
N HIS A 165 -3.41 11.83 19.04
CA HIS A 165 -3.90 11.47 20.36
C HIS A 165 -4.90 12.48 20.91
N ASP A 166 -4.59 13.79 20.85
CA ASP A 166 -5.37 14.83 21.50
C ASP A 166 -6.53 15.33 20.63
N ASP A 167 -6.33 15.47 19.32
CA ASP A 167 -7.33 16.02 18.40
C ASP A 167 -8.26 14.95 17.80
N VAL A 168 -7.85 13.69 17.78
CA VAL A 168 -8.65 12.59 17.17
C VAL A 168 -9.11 11.59 18.21
N ILE A 169 -8.17 10.91 18.89
CA ILE A 169 -8.52 9.77 19.73
C ILE A 169 -9.32 10.19 20.96
N ARG A 170 -8.87 11.22 21.65
CA ARG A 170 -9.49 11.67 22.88
C ARG A 170 -10.92 12.17 22.68
N PRO A 171 -11.24 13.00 21.69
CA PRO A 171 -12.62 13.44 21.43
C PRO A 171 -13.53 12.30 20.93
N CYS A 172 -13.01 11.38 20.08
CA CYS A 172 -13.82 10.34 19.48
C CYS A 172 -14.14 9.16 20.43
N VAL A 173 -13.19 8.77 21.29
CA VAL A 173 -13.34 7.60 22.18
C VAL A 173 -13.91 8.01 23.55
N GLY A 174 -13.72 9.27 23.94
CA GLY A 174 -14.15 9.80 25.26
C GLY A 174 -13.09 9.61 26.35
N GLU A 175 -13.12 10.51 27.34
CA GLU A 175 -12.05 10.68 28.34
C GLU A 175 -11.80 9.45 29.24
N HIS A 176 -12.78 8.56 29.41
CA HIS A 176 -12.66 7.42 30.32
C HIS A 176 -12.01 6.19 29.66
N GLN A 177 -12.16 6.02 28.34
CA GLN A 177 -11.75 4.79 27.66
C GLN A 177 -10.60 4.99 26.66
N TYR A 178 -10.23 6.23 26.34
CA TYR A 178 -9.23 6.50 25.30
C TYR A 178 -7.90 5.80 25.54
N LYS A 179 -7.43 5.69 26.81
CA LYS A 179 -6.16 5.03 27.15
C LYS A 179 -6.08 3.58 26.72
N LYS A 180 -7.21 2.88 26.66
CA LYS A 180 -7.28 1.46 26.26
C LYS A 180 -7.13 1.29 24.76
N TYR A 181 -7.72 2.21 23.99
CA TYR A 181 -7.78 2.10 22.52
C TYR A 181 -6.71 2.93 21.80
N ALA A 182 -6.12 3.92 22.50
CA ALA A 182 -5.16 4.84 21.89
C ALA A 182 -3.97 4.12 21.22
N ASN A 183 -3.41 3.11 21.88
CA ASN A 183 -2.27 2.37 21.34
C ASN A 183 -2.65 1.63 20.03
N TYR A 184 -3.83 1.03 19.98
CA TYR A 184 -4.30 0.35 18.78
C TYR A 184 -4.53 1.34 17.61
N LEU A 185 -5.25 2.43 17.88
CA LEU A 185 -5.57 3.45 16.89
C LEU A 185 -4.33 4.15 16.35
N LEU A 186 -3.38 4.50 17.24
CA LEU A 186 -2.08 5.04 16.85
C LEU A 186 -1.29 4.05 15.99
N THR A 187 -1.26 2.77 16.36
CA THR A 187 -0.56 1.74 15.57
C THR A 187 -1.16 1.63 14.17
N MET A 188 -2.48 1.61 14.05
CA MET A 188 -3.18 1.54 12.76
C MET A 188 -2.89 2.77 11.91
N PHE A 189 -2.97 3.98 12.51
CA PHE A 189 -2.63 5.21 11.81
C PHE A 189 -1.21 5.19 11.25
N PHE A 190 -0.22 4.91 12.09
CA PHE A 190 1.17 4.90 11.65
C PHE A 190 1.48 3.77 10.68
N PHE A 191 0.83 2.62 10.83
CA PHE A 191 0.98 1.51 9.89
C PHE A 191 0.49 1.90 8.49
N ILE A 192 -0.73 2.43 8.37
CA ILE A 192 -1.29 2.84 7.08
C ILE A 192 -0.49 4.00 6.49
N PHE A 193 -0.18 5.01 7.31
CA PHE A 193 0.58 6.17 6.86
C PHE A 193 1.96 5.78 6.33
N THR A 194 2.71 4.97 7.09
CA THR A 194 4.04 4.52 6.68
C THR A 194 3.99 3.61 5.47
N THR A 195 3.00 2.70 5.40
CA THR A 195 2.82 1.81 4.24
C THR A 195 2.58 2.60 2.96
N ASN A 196 1.71 3.60 3.02
CA ASN A 196 1.43 4.49 1.89
C ASN A 196 2.67 5.31 1.51
N LEU A 197 3.37 5.86 2.51
CA LEU A 197 4.55 6.69 2.28
C LEU A 197 5.72 5.89 1.66
N VAL A 198 5.96 4.68 2.14
CA VAL A 198 6.99 3.78 1.58
C VAL A 198 6.58 3.31 0.18
N GLY A 199 5.28 3.11 -0.06
CA GLY A 199 4.75 2.80 -1.39
C GLY A 199 5.04 3.87 -2.45
N LEU A 200 5.21 5.13 -2.07
CA LEU A 200 5.56 6.22 -2.99
C LEU A 200 7.01 6.15 -3.51
N ILE A 201 7.87 5.35 -2.89
CA ILE A 201 9.25 5.20 -3.33
C ILE A 201 9.28 4.45 -4.67
N PRO A 202 9.93 4.98 -5.70
CA PRO A 202 10.07 4.28 -6.98
C PRO A 202 10.73 2.92 -6.80
N GLY A 203 10.14 1.87 -7.40
CA GLY A 203 10.59 0.50 -7.22
C GLY A 203 10.08 -0.21 -5.97
N ALA A 204 9.44 0.49 -5.03
CA ALA A 204 8.74 -0.13 -3.92
C ALA A 204 7.41 -0.76 -4.39
N ALA A 205 6.97 -1.82 -3.70
CA ALA A 205 5.68 -2.41 -3.97
C ALA A 205 4.55 -1.59 -3.33
N ASN A 206 3.46 -1.37 -4.05
CA ASN A 206 2.31 -0.66 -3.51
C ASN A 206 1.39 -1.64 -2.74
N VAL A 207 1.67 -1.82 -1.45
CA VAL A 207 0.93 -2.78 -0.61
C VAL A 207 -0.56 -2.42 -0.49
N THR A 208 -0.88 -1.14 -0.30
CA THR A 208 -2.26 -0.66 -0.18
C THR A 208 -2.96 -0.53 -1.53
N GLY A 209 -2.23 -0.63 -2.64
CA GLY A 209 -2.76 -0.82 -3.99
C GLY A 209 -3.23 -2.25 -4.29
N ASN A 210 -3.13 -3.17 -3.33
CA ASN A 210 -3.69 -4.52 -3.46
C ASN A 210 -5.02 -4.61 -2.69
N ILE A 211 -6.09 -5.00 -3.40
CA ILE A 211 -7.43 -5.08 -2.83
C ILE A 211 -7.54 -6.09 -1.69
N ASN A 212 -6.77 -7.19 -1.74
CA ASN A 212 -6.80 -8.21 -0.69
C ASN A 212 -6.24 -7.67 0.64
N VAL A 213 -5.17 -6.88 0.59
CA VAL A 213 -4.56 -6.28 1.79
C VAL A 213 -5.49 -5.23 2.40
N THR A 214 -6.06 -4.36 1.57
CA THR A 214 -6.99 -3.32 2.04
C THR A 214 -8.31 -3.91 2.55
N LEU A 215 -8.80 -5.00 1.92
CA LEU A 215 -9.95 -5.76 2.40
C LEU A 215 -9.69 -6.37 3.77
N PHE A 216 -8.53 -7.02 3.95
CA PHE A 216 -8.16 -7.61 5.23
C PHE A 216 -8.05 -6.55 6.33
N LEU A 217 -7.45 -5.40 6.02
CA LEU A 217 -7.31 -4.29 6.97
C LEU A 217 -8.67 -3.72 7.37
N ALA A 218 -9.56 -3.48 6.39
CA ALA A 218 -10.91 -3.01 6.64
C ALA A 218 -11.75 -4.04 7.43
N PHE A 219 -11.56 -5.34 7.17
CA PHE A 219 -12.21 -6.41 7.91
C PHE A 219 -11.73 -6.47 9.38
N CYS A 220 -10.43 -6.34 9.62
CA CYS A 220 -9.88 -6.24 10.97
C CYS A 220 -10.45 -5.04 11.75
N THR A 221 -10.60 -3.89 11.08
CA THR A 221 -11.20 -2.69 11.68
C THR A 221 -12.68 -2.92 11.99
N MET A 222 -13.42 -3.53 11.07
CA MET A 222 -14.81 -3.90 11.28
C MET A 222 -14.97 -4.84 12.50
N LEU A 223 -14.12 -5.86 12.60
CA LEU A 223 -14.10 -6.77 13.74
C LEU A 223 -13.78 -6.03 15.03
N ALA A 224 -12.76 -5.17 15.02
CA ALA A 224 -12.38 -4.40 16.20
C ALA A 224 -13.53 -3.53 16.71
N ILE A 225 -14.20 -2.81 15.82
CA ILE A 225 -15.34 -1.96 16.17
C ILE A 225 -16.49 -2.81 16.77
N ASN A 226 -16.87 -3.90 16.09
CA ASN A 226 -18.04 -4.69 16.51
C ASN A 226 -17.77 -5.55 17.77
N VAL A 227 -16.56 -6.11 17.92
CA VAL A 227 -16.23 -6.96 19.09
C VAL A 227 -16.03 -6.12 20.35
N PHE A 228 -15.44 -4.93 20.22
CA PHE A 228 -15.22 -4.04 21.37
C PHE A 228 -16.37 -3.07 21.60
N ALA A 229 -17.46 -3.15 20.82
CA ALA A 229 -18.62 -2.30 20.92
C ALA A 229 -19.36 -2.49 22.26
N ASN A 230 -19.86 -1.40 22.80
CA ASN A 230 -20.62 -1.37 24.03
C ASN A 230 -22.06 -1.89 23.80
N LYS A 231 -22.72 -2.35 24.87
CA LYS A 231 -24.14 -2.76 24.80
C LYS A 231 -25.06 -1.63 24.30
N ILE A 232 -24.70 -0.38 24.56
CA ILE A 232 -25.42 0.80 24.07
C ILE A 232 -25.37 0.86 22.54
N TYR A 233 -24.21 0.64 21.94
CA TYR A 233 -24.03 0.60 20.49
C TYR A 233 -24.93 -0.44 19.82
N TRP A 234 -24.97 -1.68 20.35
CA TRP A 234 -25.83 -2.71 19.81
C TRP A 234 -27.32 -2.40 20.01
N LYS A 235 -27.68 -1.75 21.13
CA LYS A 235 -29.04 -1.28 21.37
C LYS A 235 -29.45 -0.20 20.36
N GLU A 236 -28.58 0.75 20.07
CA GLU A 236 -28.84 1.81 19.07
C GLU A 236 -29.01 1.25 17.66
N ILE A 237 -28.25 0.21 17.29
CA ILE A 237 -28.36 -0.45 15.98
C ILE A 237 -29.67 -1.21 15.85
N LEU A 238 -29.98 -2.04 16.86
CA LEU A 238 -31.14 -2.94 16.80
C LEU A 238 -32.45 -2.26 17.21
N TRP A 239 -32.37 -1.27 18.09
CA TRP A 239 -33.53 -0.57 18.63
C TRP A 239 -33.27 0.92 18.81
N PRO A 240 -33.08 1.68 17.73
CA PRO A 240 -32.84 3.11 17.80
C PRO A 240 -34.01 3.85 18.42
N ASP A 241 -33.71 4.94 19.14
CA ASP A 241 -34.72 5.81 19.77
C ASP A 241 -35.33 6.76 18.72
N VAL A 242 -36.11 6.19 17.78
CA VAL A 242 -36.83 6.92 16.72
C VAL A 242 -38.34 6.81 16.90
N PRO A 243 -39.16 7.71 16.31
CA PRO A 243 -40.63 7.66 16.38
C PRO A 243 -41.19 6.33 15.93
N TRP A 244 -42.29 5.90 16.54
CA TRP A 244 -42.91 4.58 16.37
C TRP A 244 -43.26 4.23 14.93
N TRP A 245 -43.66 5.20 14.11
CA TRP A 245 -44.00 5.02 12.69
C TRP A 245 -42.80 4.66 11.78
N LEU A 246 -41.54 4.92 12.20
CA LEU A 246 -40.33 4.43 11.53
C LEU A 246 -39.92 3.01 11.97
N LYS A 247 -40.48 2.53 13.06
CA LYS A 247 -40.26 1.16 13.56
C LYS A 247 -41.24 0.15 13.00
N PHE A 248 -42.45 0.58 12.63
CA PHE A 248 -43.53 -0.27 12.18
C PHE A 248 -44.24 0.34 10.94
N PRO A 249 -44.60 -0.43 9.89
CA PRO A 249 -44.59 -1.88 9.75
C PRO A 249 -43.25 -2.48 9.29
N ILE A 250 -42.35 -1.69 8.75
CA ILE A 250 -41.05 -2.18 8.26
C ILE A 250 -39.94 -1.54 9.11
N PRO A 251 -39.09 -2.34 9.80
CA PRO A 251 -37.99 -1.83 10.62
C PRO A 251 -36.86 -1.26 9.72
N LEU A 252 -37.15 -0.15 9.05
CA LEU A 252 -36.26 0.44 8.06
C LEU A 252 -34.96 0.95 8.69
N MET A 253 -35.04 1.53 9.89
CA MET A 253 -33.90 2.10 10.59
C MET A 253 -32.87 1.05 11.03
N PRO A 254 -33.26 -0.04 11.70
CA PRO A 254 -32.33 -1.16 11.97
C PRO A 254 -31.73 -1.76 10.70
N ALA A 255 -32.49 -1.86 9.62
CA ALA A 255 -31.97 -2.38 8.35
C ALA A 255 -30.88 -1.46 7.76
N ILE A 256 -31.06 -0.14 7.80
CA ILE A 256 -30.06 0.83 7.36
C ILE A 256 -28.81 0.77 8.23
N GLU A 257 -28.94 0.66 9.55
CA GLU A 257 -27.80 0.58 10.47
C GLU A 257 -27.00 -0.72 10.27
N ILE A 258 -27.68 -1.87 10.10
CA ILE A 258 -27.01 -3.15 9.79
C ILE A 258 -26.29 -3.07 8.44
N PHE A 259 -26.92 -2.48 7.43
CA PHE A 259 -26.25 -2.24 6.15
C PHE A 259 -25.03 -1.30 6.32
N GLY A 260 -25.13 -0.30 7.19
CA GLY A 260 -24.05 0.61 7.55
C GLY A 260 -22.84 -0.09 8.14
N ILE A 261 -23.00 -1.14 8.95
CA ILE A 261 -21.90 -1.93 9.52
C ILE A 261 -21.04 -2.57 8.41
N ILE A 262 -21.65 -2.99 7.32
CA ILE A 262 -20.96 -3.64 6.20
C ILE A 262 -20.45 -2.59 5.21
N SER A 263 -21.23 -1.56 4.89
CA SER A 263 -20.90 -0.58 3.88
C SER A 263 -19.76 0.36 4.29
N LYS A 264 -19.64 0.72 5.57
CA LYS A 264 -18.57 1.60 6.08
C LYS A 264 -17.17 1.00 5.86
N PRO A 265 -16.86 -0.24 6.29
CA PRO A 265 -15.57 -0.89 6.01
C PRO A 265 -15.32 -1.08 4.52
N PHE A 266 -16.36 -1.43 3.76
CA PHE A 266 -16.24 -1.57 2.31
C PHE A 266 -15.87 -0.25 1.60
N ALA A 267 -16.52 0.84 1.97
CA ALA A 267 -16.19 2.16 1.47
C ALA A 267 -14.76 2.58 1.85
N LEU A 268 -14.32 2.22 3.06
CA LEU A 268 -12.97 2.47 3.55
C LEU A 268 -11.92 1.70 2.74
N MET A 269 -12.16 0.41 2.49
CA MET A 269 -11.33 -0.44 1.63
C MET A 269 -11.18 0.14 0.22
N ILE A 270 -12.31 0.46 -0.43
CA ILE A 270 -12.30 1.00 -1.80
C ILE A 270 -11.55 2.33 -1.84
N ARG A 271 -11.77 3.21 -0.87
CA ARG A 271 -11.10 4.51 -0.81
C ARG A 271 -9.58 4.35 -0.72
N LEU A 272 -9.10 3.48 0.18
CA LEU A 272 -7.67 3.26 0.34
C LEU A 272 -7.05 2.64 -0.91
N PHE A 273 -7.67 1.59 -1.43
CA PHE A 273 -7.25 0.92 -2.67
C PHE A 273 -7.26 1.85 -3.88
N ALA A 274 -8.40 2.51 -4.14
CA ALA A 274 -8.57 3.30 -5.36
C ALA A 274 -7.64 4.52 -5.40
N ASN A 275 -7.47 5.22 -4.28
CA ASN A 275 -6.59 6.38 -4.23
C ASN A 275 -5.13 5.99 -4.50
N MET A 276 -4.64 4.95 -3.85
CA MET A 276 -3.25 4.51 -4.02
C MET A 276 -3.01 3.92 -5.41
N MET A 277 -3.97 3.15 -5.94
CA MET A 277 -3.88 2.60 -7.30
C MET A 277 -3.91 3.70 -8.36
N ALA A 278 -4.86 4.64 -8.24
CA ALA A 278 -5.00 5.75 -9.17
C ALA A 278 -3.79 6.69 -9.15
N GLY A 279 -3.29 7.04 -7.97
CA GLY A 279 -2.13 7.89 -7.83
C GLY A 279 -0.88 7.30 -8.47
N HIS A 280 -0.59 6.01 -8.23
CA HIS A 280 0.50 5.31 -8.89
C HIS A 280 0.33 5.25 -10.41
N ALA A 281 -0.87 4.94 -10.91
CA ALA A 281 -1.15 4.90 -12.33
C ALA A 281 -0.91 6.26 -13.00
N VAL A 282 -1.32 7.36 -12.36
CA VAL A 282 -1.10 8.72 -12.85
C VAL A 282 0.39 9.09 -12.84
N MET A 283 1.12 8.78 -11.76
CA MET A 283 2.57 9.02 -11.69
C MET A 283 3.34 8.27 -12.78
N LEU A 284 3.01 6.99 -12.99
CA LEU A 284 3.58 6.18 -14.06
C LEU A 284 3.25 6.76 -15.45
N SER A 285 2.01 7.20 -15.66
CA SER A 285 1.59 7.82 -16.93
C SER A 285 2.37 9.08 -17.23
N PHE A 286 2.58 9.99 -16.27
CA PHE A 286 3.41 11.18 -16.48
C PHE A 286 4.86 10.82 -16.76
N THR A 287 5.40 9.80 -16.12
CA THR A 287 6.73 9.29 -16.39
C THR A 287 6.84 8.78 -17.83
N CYS A 288 5.87 8.01 -18.33
CA CYS A 288 5.82 7.58 -19.71
C CYS A 288 5.74 8.76 -20.72
N VAL A 289 4.96 9.81 -20.39
CA VAL A 289 4.87 11.01 -21.21
C VAL A 289 6.22 11.72 -21.34
N ILE A 290 7.05 11.75 -20.29
CA ILE A 290 8.39 12.31 -20.33
C ILE A 290 9.25 11.55 -21.36
N PHE A 291 9.18 10.21 -21.37
CA PHE A 291 9.91 9.41 -22.37
C PHE A 291 9.41 9.66 -23.80
N PHE A 292 8.11 9.73 -23.99
CA PHE A 292 7.53 10.08 -25.27
C PHE A 292 7.98 11.47 -25.76
N GLY A 293 8.04 12.45 -24.83
CA GLY A 293 8.53 13.79 -25.13
C GLY A 293 9.96 13.82 -25.68
N THR A 294 10.84 12.90 -25.28
CA THR A 294 12.21 12.80 -25.82
C THR A 294 12.25 12.40 -27.30
N THR A 295 11.19 11.78 -27.82
CA THR A 295 11.10 11.34 -29.22
C THR A 295 10.57 12.42 -30.16
N LEU A 296 9.92 13.49 -29.65
CA LEU A 296 9.23 14.53 -30.42
C LEU A 296 10.13 15.65 -30.95
N GLY A 297 11.44 15.63 -30.65
CA GLY A 297 12.43 16.67 -31.08
C GLY A 297 12.59 17.79 -30.05
N LEU A 298 13.63 18.64 -30.29
CA LEU A 298 14.16 19.54 -29.25
C LEU A 298 13.16 20.59 -28.73
N GLY A 299 12.30 21.16 -29.57
CA GLY A 299 11.43 22.27 -29.16
C GLY A 299 10.16 21.80 -28.44
N ALA A 300 9.36 20.97 -29.09
CA ALA A 300 8.09 20.47 -28.55
C ALA A 300 8.34 19.48 -27.41
N GLY A 301 9.36 18.63 -27.53
CA GLY A 301 9.72 17.65 -26.49
C GLY A 301 10.19 18.30 -25.20
N MET A 302 11.00 19.37 -25.24
CA MET A 302 11.43 20.08 -24.02
C MET A 302 10.24 20.72 -23.28
N GLY A 303 9.29 21.33 -24.01
CA GLY A 303 8.10 21.92 -23.39
C GLY A 303 7.22 20.88 -22.70
N LEU A 304 6.98 19.74 -23.38
CA LEU A 304 6.20 18.64 -22.85
C LEU A 304 6.87 18.00 -21.62
N ASN A 305 8.18 17.78 -21.68
CA ASN A 305 8.93 17.20 -20.57
C ASN A 305 8.95 18.10 -19.34
N LEU A 306 9.17 19.41 -19.54
CA LEU A 306 9.11 20.37 -18.43
C LEU A 306 7.74 20.39 -17.75
N PHE A 307 6.66 20.42 -18.53
CA PHE A 307 5.30 20.34 -18.02
C PHE A 307 5.06 19.04 -17.25
N SER A 308 5.47 17.90 -17.81
CA SER A 308 5.28 16.58 -17.17
C SER A 308 6.06 16.46 -15.87
N VAL A 309 7.28 16.99 -15.77
CA VAL A 309 8.07 16.99 -14.52
C VAL A 309 7.39 17.83 -13.44
N ILE A 310 6.87 19.01 -13.80
CA ILE A 310 6.15 19.87 -12.86
C ILE A 310 4.88 19.14 -12.35
N MET A 311 4.13 18.51 -13.26
CA MET A 311 2.93 17.75 -12.90
C MET A 311 3.26 16.52 -12.05
N LEU A 312 4.33 15.81 -12.36
CA LEU A 312 4.81 14.68 -11.57
C LEU A 312 5.15 15.10 -10.12
N LEU A 313 5.87 16.20 -9.96
CA LEU A 313 6.22 16.75 -8.63
C LEU A 313 4.96 17.16 -7.85
N PHE A 314 3.99 17.77 -8.52
CA PHE A 314 2.70 18.12 -7.94
C PHE A 314 1.94 16.87 -7.50
N MET A 315 1.91 15.81 -8.33
CA MET A 315 1.28 14.54 -7.98
C MET A 315 1.93 13.87 -6.77
N TYR A 316 3.26 13.88 -6.66
CA TYR A 316 3.92 13.37 -5.45
C TYR A 316 3.51 14.14 -4.18
N ALA A 317 3.39 15.47 -4.27
CA ALA A 317 2.94 16.28 -3.14
C ALA A 317 1.48 15.95 -2.75
N LEU A 318 0.60 15.77 -3.74
CA LEU A 318 -0.78 15.34 -3.51
C LEU A 318 -0.84 13.94 -2.89
N GLU A 319 -0.04 12.99 -3.36
CA GLU A 319 -0.02 11.63 -2.84
C GLU A 319 0.43 11.56 -1.38
N VAL A 320 1.41 12.37 -0.97
CA VAL A 320 1.81 12.48 0.45
C VAL A 320 0.66 13.02 1.30
N LEU A 321 -0.06 14.04 0.80
CA LEU A 321 -1.25 14.58 1.47
C LEU A 321 -2.35 13.51 1.57
N VAL A 322 -2.63 12.82 0.47
CA VAL A 322 -3.64 11.75 0.42
C VAL A 322 -3.25 10.60 1.36
N ALA A 323 -1.98 10.20 1.39
CA ALA A 323 -1.48 9.17 2.31
C ALA A 323 -1.77 9.52 3.78
N PHE A 324 -1.57 10.79 4.16
CA PHE A 324 -1.90 11.29 5.49
C PHE A 324 -3.41 11.27 5.75
N VAL A 325 -4.21 11.84 4.84
CA VAL A 325 -5.68 11.90 4.97
C VAL A 325 -6.29 10.50 5.02
N GLN A 326 -5.77 9.54 4.25
CA GLN A 326 -6.25 8.15 4.27
C GLN A 326 -5.99 7.48 5.62
N ALA A 327 -4.80 7.66 6.19
CA ALA A 327 -4.49 7.14 7.51
C ALA A 327 -5.34 7.80 8.61
N TYR A 328 -5.64 9.09 8.47
CA TYR A 328 -6.48 9.85 9.38
C TYR A 328 -7.96 9.39 9.34
N VAL A 329 -8.49 9.13 8.14
CA VAL A 329 -9.90 8.74 7.94
C VAL A 329 -10.13 7.27 8.31
N PHE A 330 -9.12 6.41 8.14
CA PHE A 330 -9.17 4.99 8.48
C PHE A 330 -9.31 4.78 9.98
#